data_c7835c1bd77a25e8352cbe2e697ecc39
#
_entry.id   c7835c1bd77a25e8352cbe2e697ecc39
#
_cell.length_a   1.000
_cell.length_b   1.000
_cell.length_c   1.000
_cell.angle_alpha   90.00
_cell.angle_beta   90.00
_cell.angle_gamma   90.00
#
_symmetry.space_group_name_H-M   'P 1'
#
loop_
_entity.id
_entity.type
_entity.pdbx_description
1 polymer ?
#
loop_
_entity_poly.entity_id
_entity_poly.type
_entity_poly.pdbx_seq_one_letter_code
_entity_poly.pdbx_strand_id
1 'polypeptide(L)'
;PGSILRCTNKIYLAELMQANGVPVPPTAFVFDDSEAQADSLIAELGLPMVLKIPDGSFSRGISKVKDKAELRAALSGYLKQSAVVLAQAFMYTDYDWRIGVLNNRPLFACQYFMSKGHWQIYHHKDGGKTSSGRFATLPVRDVPAKVLRMALKAARLMGNGLYGVDLK
;
A
#
# COMPACT_ATOMS: atom_id res chain seq x y z
N PRO A 1 10.12 -7.31 -18.21
CA PRO A 1 8.66 -7.54 -18.18
C PRO A 1 8.18 -8.13 -16.86
N GLY A 2 8.85 -9.18 -16.30
CA GLY A 2 8.39 -9.84 -15.07
C GLY A 2 8.35 -8.93 -13.83
N SER A 3 9.31 -8.02 -13.67
CA SER A 3 9.34 -7.07 -12.55
C SER A 3 8.17 -6.06 -12.60
N ILE A 4 7.75 -5.66 -13.78
CA ILE A 4 6.62 -4.75 -13.97
C ILE A 4 5.34 -5.40 -13.42
N LEU A 5 5.04 -6.63 -13.85
CA LEU A 5 3.89 -7.37 -13.36
C LEU A 5 3.90 -7.52 -11.83
N ARG A 6 5.05 -7.92 -11.27
CA ARG A 6 5.23 -8.10 -9.82
C ARG A 6 5.01 -6.81 -9.02
N CYS A 7 5.38 -5.65 -9.57
CA CYS A 7 5.26 -4.37 -8.89
C CYS A 7 3.91 -3.67 -9.11
N THR A 8 3.23 -3.92 -10.23
CA THR A 8 2.00 -3.18 -10.58
C THR A 8 0.74 -3.85 -10.08
N ASN A 9 0.67 -5.18 -10.06
CA ASN A 9 -0.50 -5.91 -9.58
C ASN A 9 -0.39 -6.13 -8.06
N LYS A 10 -1.28 -5.49 -7.29
CA LYS A 10 -1.24 -5.50 -5.82
C LYS A 10 -1.56 -6.87 -5.21
N ILE A 11 -2.34 -7.71 -5.88
CA ILE A 11 -2.64 -9.08 -5.42
C ILE A 11 -1.36 -9.89 -5.52
N TYR A 12 -0.76 -9.93 -6.72
CA TYR A 12 0.48 -10.66 -6.94
C TYR A 12 1.59 -10.21 -6.00
N LEU A 13 1.70 -8.88 -5.79
CA LEU A 13 2.67 -8.30 -4.87
C LEU A 13 2.44 -8.77 -3.43
N ALA A 14 1.20 -8.72 -2.93
CA ALA A 14 0.86 -9.12 -1.57
C ALA A 14 1.18 -10.60 -1.34
N GLU A 15 0.74 -11.49 -2.23
CA GLU A 15 1.02 -12.93 -2.15
C GLU A 15 2.51 -13.24 -2.25
N LEU A 16 3.23 -12.59 -3.18
CA LEU A 16 4.66 -12.80 -3.33
C LEU A 16 5.44 -12.40 -2.08
N MET A 17 5.09 -11.27 -1.46
CA MET A 17 5.69 -10.81 -0.20
C MET A 17 5.40 -11.78 0.93
N GLN A 18 4.16 -12.18 1.09
CA GLN A 18 3.70 -13.06 2.16
C GLN A 18 4.33 -14.46 2.05
N ALA A 19 4.33 -15.06 0.86
CA ALA A 19 4.94 -16.35 0.59
C ALA A 19 6.46 -16.39 0.87
N ASN A 20 7.12 -15.22 0.80
CA ASN A 20 8.55 -15.09 1.08
C ASN A 20 8.85 -14.50 2.47
N GLY A 21 7.85 -14.39 3.35
CA GLY A 21 8.03 -13.90 4.72
C GLY A 21 8.48 -12.44 4.78
N VAL A 22 8.06 -11.61 3.82
CA VAL A 22 8.14 -10.16 3.91
C VAL A 22 6.84 -9.67 4.54
N PRO A 23 6.88 -9.03 5.72
CA PRO A 23 5.66 -8.57 6.37
C PRO A 23 4.88 -7.59 5.50
N VAL A 24 3.58 -7.82 5.39
CA VAL A 24 2.61 -6.90 4.79
C VAL A 24 1.48 -6.68 5.79
N PRO A 25 0.78 -5.55 5.76
CA PRO A 25 -0.42 -5.39 6.58
C PRO A 25 -1.43 -6.51 6.27
N PRO A 26 -2.20 -7.00 7.26
CA PRO A 26 -3.25 -8.00 7.02
C PRO A 26 -4.13 -7.59 5.84
N THR A 27 -4.31 -8.48 4.87
CA THR A 27 -4.97 -8.21 3.59
C THR A 27 -5.87 -9.38 3.23
N ALA A 28 -7.12 -9.08 2.87
CA ALA A 28 -8.10 -10.02 2.32
C ALA A 28 -8.46 -9.66 0.88
N PHE A 29 -8.80 -10.67 0.08
CA PHE A 29 -9.31 -10.49 -1.29
C PHE A 29 -10.81 -10.65 -1.28
N VAL A 30 -11.52 -9.69 -1.88
CA VAL A 30 -12.96 -9.54 -1.80
C VAL A 30 -13.56 -9.65 -3.19
N PHE A 31 -14.54 -10.52 -3.34
CA PHE A 31 -15.18 -10.83 -4.63
C PHE A 31 -16.66 -10.47 -4.68
N ASP A 32 -17.28 -10.14 -3.54
CA ASP A 32 -18.68 -9.74 -3.44
C ASP A 32 -18.88 -8.63 -2.40
N ASP A 33 -20.02 -7.94 -2.45
CA ASP A 33 -20.40 -6.85 -1.54
C ASP A 33 -21.54 -7.23 -0.59
N SER A 34 -21.71 -8.53 -0.32
CA SER A 34 -22.72 -9.03 0.61
C SER A 34 -22.49 -8.52 2.03
N GLU A 35 -23.56 -8.53 2.81
CA GLU A 35 -23.48 -8.15 4.22
C GLU A 35 -22.60 -9.11 5.02
N ALA A 36 -22.68 -10.41 4.73
CA ALA A 36 -21.86 -11.43 5.35
C ALA A 36 -20.37 -11.22 5.05
N GLN A 37 -20.01 -10.83 3.82
CA GLN A 37 -18.65 -10.49 3.44
C GLN A 37 -18.15 -9.27 4.23
N ALA A 38 -18.96 -8.23 4.37
CA ALA A 38 -18.60 -7.04 5.15
C ALA A 38 -18.37 -7.37 6.63
N ASP A 39 -19.22 -8.19 7.23
CA ASP A 39 -19.04 -8.64 8.62
C ASP A 39 -17.76 -9.46 8.81
N SER A 40 -17.49 -10.38 7.89
CA SER A 40 -16.25 -11.18 7.89
C SER A 40 -15.01 -10.30 7.82
N LEU A 41 -14.99 -9.31 6.92
CA LEU A 41 -13.86 -8.38 6.79
C LEU A 41 -13.65 -7.54 8.06
N ILE A 42 -14.72 -7.07 8.68
CA ILE A 42 -14.62 -6.30 9.93
C ILE A 42 -14.06 -7.19 11.05
N ALA A 43 -14.51 -8.44 11.13
CA ALA A 43 -14.00 -9.38 12.13
C ALA A 43 -12.52 -9.72 11.93
N GLU A 44 -12.07 -9.85 10.68
CA GLU A 44 -10.69 -10.23 10.34
C GLU A 44 -9.70 -9.05 10.39
N LEU A 45 -10.06 -7.92 9.80
CA LEU A 45 -9.14 -6.79 9.58
C LEU A 45 -9.38 -5.61 10.53
N GLY A 46 -10.56 -5.54 11.14
CA GLY A 46 -10.98 -4.39 11.94
C GLY A 46 -11.27 -3.14 11.12
N LEU A 47 -11.71 -2.09 11.80
CA LEU A 47 -11.93 -0.76 11.24
C LEU A 47 -11.04 0.26 11.94
N PRO A 48 -10.56 1.28 11.25
CA PRO A 48 -10.71 1.52 9.81
C PRO A 48 -9.90 0.54 8.97
N MET A 49 -10.33 0.31 7.74
CA MET A 49 -9.56 -0.46 6.73
C MET A 49 -9.42 0.32 5.43
N VAL A 50 -8.54 -0.14 4.56
CA VAL A 50 -8.25 0.47 3.26
C VAL A 50 -8.66 -0.50 2.15
N LEU A 51 -9.51 -0.03 1.25
CA LEU A 51 -9.87 -0.77 0.04
C LEU A 51 -9.04 -0.29 -1.13
N LYS A 52 -8.63 -1.22 -1.99
CA LYS A 52 -7.79 -0.94 -3.17
C LYS A 52 -8.22 -1.79 -4.35
N ILE A 53 -8.23 -1.20 -5.57
CA ILE A 53 -8.29 -2.01 -6.80
C ILE A 53 -6.89 -2.52 -7.14
N PRO A 54 -6.76 -3.75 -7.72
CA PRO A 54 -5.46 -4.38 -7.96
C PRO A 54 -4.49 -3.54 -8.79
N ASP A 55 -4.97 -2.97 -9.88
CA ASP A 55 -4.14 -2.30 -10.89
C ASP A 55 -4.13 -0.76 -10.78
N GLY A 56 -4.63 -0.22 -9.67
CA GLY A 56 -4.59 1.22 -9.39
C GLY A 56 -3.18 1.72 -9.05
N SER A 57 -2.84 2.94 -9.49
CA SER A 57 -1.58 3.62 -9.19
C SER A 57 -1.81 5.06 -8.72
N PHE A 58 -0.75 5.69 -8.17
CA PHE A 58 -0.77 7.10 -7.72
C PHE A 58 -1.91 7.45 -6.77
N SER A 59 -2.19 6.61 -5.79
CA SER A 59 -3.28 6.77 -4.80
C SER A 59 -4.69 6.82 -5.40
N ARG A 60 -4.87 6.43 -6.67
CA ARG A 60 -6.18 6.29 -7.31
C ARG A 60 -6.75 4.91 -7.05
N GLY A 61 -8.08 4.81 -6.92
CA GLY A 61 -8.76 3.55 -6.61
C GLY A 61 -8.40 3.03 -5.21
N ILE A 62 -8.23 3.93 -4.25
CA ILE A 62 -7.95 3.63 -2.85
C ILE A 62 -8.89 4.44 -1.97
N SER A 63 -9.59 3.78 -1.03
CA SER A 63 -10.45 4.41 -0.05
C SER A 63 -10.15 3.89 1.36
N LYS A 64 -10.18 4.77 2.35
CA LYS A 64 -10.21 4.39 3.76
C LYS A 64 -11.65 4.45 4.24
N VAL A 65 -12.14 3.36 4.80
CA VAL A 65 -13.50 3.20 5.32
C VAL A 65 -13.46 3.04 6.84
N LYS A 66 -14.37 3.68 7.53
CA LYS A 66 -14.37 3.80 8.99
C LYS A 66 -15.49 2.98 9.66
N ASP A 67 -16.51 2.65 8.89
CA ASP A 67 -17.66 1.90 9.37
C ASP A 67 -18.20 0.95 8.30
N LYS A 68 -19.18 0.11 8.68
CA LYS A 68 -19.78 -0.91 7.81
C LYS A 68 -20.54 -0.29 6.63
N ALA A 69 -21.16 0.88 6.79
CA ALA A 69 -21.91 1.53 5.73
C ALA A 69 -20.97 2.06 4.64
N GLU A 70 -19.88 2.76 5.04
CA GLU A 70 -18.82 3.19 4.13
C GLU A 70 -18.17 1.99 3.42
N LEU A 71 -17.91 0.89 4.16
CA LEU A 71 -17.34 -0.34 3.60
C LEU A 71 -18.20 -0.91 2.48
N ARG A 72 -19.50 -1.12 2.73
CA ARG A 72 -20.43 -1.68 1.74
C ARG A 72 -20.57 -0.79 0.51
N ALA A 73 -20.73 0.52 0.72
CA ALA A 73 -20.85 1.49 -0.37
C ALA A 73 -19.58 1.47 -1.26
N ALA A 74 -18.39 1.44 -0.65
CA ALA A 74 -17.13 1.41 -1.37
C ALA A 74 -16.91 0.07 -2.10
N LEU A 75 -17.23 -1.09 -1.48
CA LEU A 75 -17.15 -2.40 -2.14
C LEU A 75 -18.04 -2.45 -3.37
N SER A 76 -19.31 -2.04 -3.25
CA SER A 76 -20.25 -2.00 -4.38
C SER A 76 -19.75 -1.10 -5.52
N GLY A 77 -19.09 0.01 -5.20
CA GLY A 77 -18.48 0.89 -6.19
C GLY A 77 -17.26 0.28 -6.89
N TYR A 78 -16.38 -0.37 -6.13
CA TYR A 78 -15.15 -0.96 -6.69
C TYR A 78 -15.41 -2.26 -7.46
N LEU A 79 -16.33 -3.11 -7.01
CA LEU A 79 -16.66 -4.37 -7.70
C LEU A 79 -17.36 -4.16 -9.05
N LYS A 80 -17.90 -2.97 -9.32
CA LYS A 80 -18.32 -2.58 -10.68
C LYS A 80 -17.17 -2.32 -11.64
N GLN A 81 -15.97 -2.05 -11.10
CA GLN A 81 -14.79 -1.69 -11.88
C GLN A 81 -13.73 -2.80 -11.93
N SER A 82 -13.76 -3.72 -10.97
CA SER A 82 -12.77 -4.78 -10.81
C SER A 82 -13.45 -6.04 -10.28
N ALA A 83 -13.10 -7.20 -10.82
CA ALA A 83 -13.61 -8.48 -10.34
C ALA A 83 -13.15 -8.83 -8.92
N VAL A 84 -12.15 -8.13 -8.40
CA VAL A 84 -11.62 -8.33 -7.06
C VAL A 84 -11.16 -7.01 -6.46
N VAL A 85 -11.38 -6.85 -5.15
CA VAL A 85 -10.92 -5.72 -4.35
C VAL A 85 -10.01 -6.23 -3.25
N LEU A 86 -8.92 -5.51 -2.95
CA LEU A 86 -8.11 -5.77 -1.76
C LEU A 86 -8.67 -4.96 -0.61
N ALA A 87 -9.00 -5.63 0.49
CA ALA A 87 -9.25 -5.01 1.79
C ALA A 87 -8.02 -5.21 2.68
N GLN A 88 -7.51 -4.14 3.27
CA GLN A 88 -6.28 -4.16 4.05
C GLN A 88 -6.47 -3.42 5.37
N ALA A 89 -5.99 -4.00 6.47
CA ALA A 89 -5.97 -3.33 7.77
C ALA A 89 -5.26 -1.98 7.66
N PHE A 90 -5.87 -0.92 8.21
CA PHE A 90 -5.26 0.41 8.21
C PHE A 90 -4.14 0.49 9.23
N MET A 91 -2.96 0.83 8.78
CA MET A 91 -1.80 1.09 9.63
C MET A 91 -1.51 2.59 9.62
N TYR A 92 -1.67 3.24 10.79
CA TYR A 92 -1.28 4.63 10.96
C TYR A 92 0.24 4.76 11.07
N THR A 93 0.80 5.71 10.32
CA THR A 93 2.19 6.12 10.42
C THR A 93 2.29 7.62 10.17
N ASP A 94 3.23 8.29 10.84
CA ASP A 94 3.49 9.72 10.60
C ASP A 94 4.19 9.95 9.26
N TYR A 95 4.94 8.96 8.81
CA TYR A 95 5.61 8.94 7.51
C TYR A 95 5.79 7.50 7.02
N ASP A 96 5.98 7.37 5.72
CA ASP A 96 6.39 6.12 5.08
C ASP A 96 7.87 6.25 4.68
N TRP A 97 8.62 5.17 4.88
CA TRP A 97 9.94 5.05 4.28
C TRP A 97 9.82 4.78 2.79
N ARG A 98 10.65 5.47 2.00
CA ARG A 98 10.96 5.07 0.62
C ARG A 98 12.44 4.78 0.52
N ILE A 99 12.77 3.51 0.30
CA ILE A 99 14.15 3.07 0.08
C ILE A 99 14.35 2.82 -1.40
N GLY A 100 15.20 3.63 -2.03
CA GLY A 100 15.68 3.37 -3.38
C GLY A 100 16.68 2.22 -3.36
N VAL A 101 16.45 1.22 -4.19
CA VAL A 101 17.34 0.04 -4.32
C VAL A 101 17.76 -0.09 -5.77
N LEU A 102 19.07 -0.16 -6.00
CA LEU A 102 19.66 -0.42 -7.31
C LEU A 102 20.50 -1.70 -7.25
N ASN A 103 20.19 -2.67 -8.09
CA ASN A 103 20.91 -3.95 -8.16
C ASN A 103 21.13 -4.58 -6.77
N ASN A 104 20.05 -4.66 -5.99
CA ASN A 104 20.03 -5.21 -4.62
C ASN A 104 20.93 -4.46 -3.61
N ARG A 105 21.28 -3.21 -3.88
CA ARG A 105 22.00 -2.32 -2.96
C ARG A 105 21.17 -1.08 -2.68
N PRO A 106 21.13 -0.59 -1.43
CA PRO A 106 20.38 0.63 -1.11
C PRO A 106 21.09 1.83 -1.76
N LEU A 107 20.33 2.67 -2.44
CA LEU A 107 20.81 3.83 -3.18
C LEU A 107 20.52 5.14 -2.44
N PHE A 108 19.30 5.30 -1.96
CA PHE A 108 18.84 6.45 -1.18
C PHE A 108 17.74 6.06 -0.20
N ALA A 109 17.50 6.92 0.77
CA ALA A 109 16.41 6.78 1.72
C ALA A 109 15.68 8.10 1.93
N CYS A 110 14.34 8.04 1.92
CA CYS A 110 13.48 9.17 2.21
C CYS A 110 12.40 8.78 3.21
N GLN A 111 11.98 9.75 4.02
CA GLN A 111 10.75 9.70 4.79
C GLN A 111 9.73 10.60 4.09
N TYR A 112 8.59 10.03 3.71
CA TYR A 112 7.48 10.76 3.13
C TYR A 112 6.40 10.94 4.19
N PHE A 113 6.22 12.17 4.66
CA PHE A 113 5.22 12.51 5.67
C PHE A 113 3.83 12.59 5.05
N MET A 114 2.82 12.25 5.83
CA MET A 114 1.43 12.37 5.41
C MET A 114 1.08 13.83 5.11
N SER A 115 0.21 14.06 4.12
CA SER A 115 -0.33 15.38 3.82
C SER A 115 -1.10 15.91 5.03
N LYS A 116 -1.01 17.21 5.32
CA LYS A 116 -1.62 17.82 6.50
C LYS A 116 -3.12 17.50 6.58
N GLY A 117 -3.52 16.88 7.69
CA GLY A 117 -4.91 16.47 7.91
C GLY A 117 -5.39 15.31 7.04
N HIS A 118 -4.48 14.58 6.38
CA HIS A 118 -4.80 13.46 5.53
C HIS A 118 -3.99 12.21 5.90
N TRP A 119 -4.50 11.04 5.56
CA TRP A 119 -3.89 9.75 5.89
C TRP A 119 -2.96 9.19 4.80
N GLN A 120 -2.84 9.92 3.69
CA GLN A 120 -1.93 9.60 2.57
C GLN A 120 -0.92 10.72 2.37
N ILE A 121 0.18 10.39 1.70
CA ILE A 121 1.23 11.34 1.29
C ILE A 121 0.65 12.36 0.31
N TYR A 122 -0.19 11.91 -0.63
CA TYR A 122 -0.87 12.77 -1.60
C TYR A 122 -2.35 12.89 -1.25
N HIS A 123 -2.84 14.12 -1.22
CA HIS A 123 -4.25 14.43 -1.05
C HIS A 123 -4.78 15.09 -2.32
N HIS A 124 -5.55 14.34 -3.09
CA HIS A 124 -6.24 14.85 -4.27
C HIS A 124 -7.54 15.53 -3.82
N LYS A 125 -7.61 16.85 -3.99
CA LYS A 125 -8.77 17.66 -3.63
C LYS A 125 -9.70 17.81 -4.83
N ASP A 126 -10.97 18.09 -4.55
CA ASP A 126 -11.92 18.50 -5.57
C ASP A 126 -11.39 19.71 -6.36
N GLY A 127 -11.63 19.72 -7.70
CA GLY A 127 -11.07 20.76 -8.58
C GLY A 127 -9.64 20.48 -9.05
N GLY A 128 -9.11 19.25 -8.89
CA GLY A 128 -7.84 18.81 -9.48
C GLY A 128 -6.58 19.28 -8.74
N LYS A 129 -6.72 20.02 -7.65
CA LYS A 129 -5.57 20.43 -6.82
C LYS A 129 -5.05 19.26 -5.99
N THR A 130 -3.75 18.99 -6.05
CA THR A 130 -3.09 17.99 -5.23
C THR A 130 -2.20 18.67 -4.20
N SER A 131 -2.33 18.31 -2.93
CA SER A 131 -1.37 18.66 -1.89
C SER A 131 -0.56 17.41 -1.52
N SER A 132 0.72 17.60 -1.18
CA SER A 132 1.59 16.53 -0.70
C SER A 132 2.10 16.85 0.70
N GLY A 133 2.45 15.82 1.43
CA GLY A 133 3.24 15.98 2.64
C GLY A 133 4.67 16.43 2.33
N ARG A 134 5.39 16.82 3.38
CA ARG A 134 6.84 17.08 3.28
C ARG A 134 7.60 15.76 3.12
N PHE A 135 8.85 15.84 2.71
CA PHE A 135 9.76 14.71 2.71
C PHE A 135 11.09 15.11 3.38
N ALA A 136 11.81 14.11 3.86
CA ALA A 136 13.17 14.26 4.36
C ALA A 136 14.05 13.15 3.74
N THR A 137 15.20 13.53 3.22
CA THR A 137 16.20 12.57 2.72
C THR A 137 17.25 12.33 3.80
N LEU A 138 17.61 11.09 4.01
CA LEU A 138 18.60 10.68 5.00
C LEU A 138 19.73 9.88 4.31
N PRO A 139 20.96 9.98 4.83
CA PRO A 139 22.01 9.04 4.46
C PRO A 139 21.57 7.60 4.75
N VAL A 140 21.87 6.67 3.84
CA VAL A 140 21.48 5.26 3.99
C VAL A 140 21.99 4.66 5.32
N ARG A 141 23.17 5.07 5.77
CA ARG A 141 23.76 4.62 7.04
C ARG A 141 22.94 4.98 8.28
N ASP A 142 22.09 6.02 8.18
CA ASP A 142 21.29 6.51 9.31
C ASP A 142 19.89 5.86 9.34
N VAL A 143 19.58 5.00 8.36
CA VAL A 143 18.32 4.25 8.30
C VAL A 143 18.40 3.04 9.23
N PRO A 144 17.34 2.76 10.02
CA PRO A 144 17.31 1.57 10.87
C PRO A 144 17.60 0.29 10.07
N ALA A 145 18.49 -0.54 10.56
CA ALA A 145 18.92 -1.75 9.87
C ALA A 145 17.76 -2.71 9.52
N LYS A 146 16.69 -2.73 10.34
CA LYS A 146 15.48 -3.51 10.07
C LYS A 146 14.77 -3.04 8.80
N VAL A 147 14.65 -1.72 8.59
CA VAL A 147 14.03 -1.10 7.41
C VAL A 147 14.83 -1.47 6.17
N LEU A 148 16.17 -1.31 6.19
CA LEU A 148 17.03 -1.67 5.06
C LEU A 148 16.94 -3.16 4.71
N ARG A 149 17.00 -4.04 5.72
CA ARG A 149 16.89 -5.49 5.48
C ARG A 149 15.56 -5.86 4.82
N MET A 150 14.47 -5.25 5.27
CA MET A 150 13.13 -5.50 4.71
C MET A 150 13.02 -4.98 3.28
N ALA A 151 13.48 -3.75 3.01
CA ALA A 151 13.52 -3.18 1.68
C ALA A 151 14.33 -4.03 0.69
N LEU A 152 15.51 -4.46 1.09
CA LEU A 152 16.38 -5.31 0.26
C LEU A 152 15.77 -6.69 0.03
N LYS A 153 15.13 -7.28 1.05
CA LYS A 153 14.43 -8.56 0.92
C LYS A 153 13.30 -8.44 -0.11
N ALA A 154 12.47 -7.41 -0.02
CA ALA A 154 11.39 -7.15 -0.97
C ALA A 154 11.93 -6.90 -2.39
N ALA A 155 12.94 -6.05 -2.55
CA ALA A 155 13.52 -5.74 -3.86
C ALA A 155 14.10 -6.97 -4.57
N ARG A 156 14.75 -7.89 -3.85
CA ARG A 156 15.29 -9.13 -4.40
C ARG A 156 14.23 -10.01 -5.06
N LEU A 157 13.01 -9.99 -4.58
CA LEU A 157 11.89 -10.74 -5.16
C LEU A 157 11.47 -10.18 -6.52
N MET A 158 11.77 -8.91 -6.79
CA MET A 158 11.50 -8.27 -8.07
C MET A 158 12.58 -8.58 -9.13
N GLY A 159 13.81 -8.79 -8.68
CA GLY A 159 15.00 -9.06 -9.54
C GLY A 159 16.06 -7.96 -9.41
N ASN A 160 17.02 -7.99 -10.33
CA ASN A 160 18.06 -6.96 -10.41
C ASN A 160 17.53 -5.75 -11.21
N GLY A 161 17.44 -4.59 -10.58
CA GLY A 161 16.91 -3.39 -11.21
C GLY A 161 16.90 -2.20 -10.25
N LEU A 162 16.24 -1.13 -10.67
CA LEU A 162 15.99 0.06 -9.85
C LEU A 162 14.56 -0.01 -9.31
N TYR A 163 14.42 0.00 -8.00
CA TYR A 163 13.14 -0.08 -7.31
C TYR A 163 13.03 0.98 -6.21
N GLY A 164 11.83 1.52 -6.01
CA GLY A 164 11.44 2.24 -4.80
C GLY A 164 10.60 1.32 -3.93
N VAL A 165 11.05 1.03 -2.72
CA VAL A 165 10.33 0.19 -1.76
C VAL A 165 9.73 1.08 -0.69
N ASP A 166 8.40 1.05 -0.58
CA ASP A 166 7.66 1.79 0.42
C ASP A 166 7.37 0.88 1.63
N LEU A 167 7.67 1.39 2.82
CA LEU A 167 7.54 0.67 4.09
C LEU A 167 6.88 1.58 5.13
N LYS A 168 6.04 0.98 5.96
CA LYS A 168 5.43 1.60 7.14
C LYS A 168 6.11 1.13 8.42
#